data_4e6733bd23bc48f2adb3eaee6699a59f
#
_entry.id   4e6733bd23bc48f2adb3eaee6699a59f
#
_cell.length_a   1.000
_cell.length_b   1.000
_cell.length_c   1.000
_cell.angle_alpha   90.00
_cell.angle_beta   90.00
_cell.angle_gamma   90.00
#
_symmetry.space_group_name_H-M   'P 1'
#
loop_
_entity.id
_entity.type
_entity.pdbx_description
1 polymer ?
#
loop_
_entity_poly.entity_id
_entity_poly.type
_entity_poly.pdbx_seq_one_letter_code
_entity_poly.pdbx_strand_id
1 'polypeptide(L)'
;MTQLGFDLGPEPLPQIEAAFKTAHDFDRALSTWMGPQKGVSKLFAHPINTPLGTMVAVCDAAQLHLLEFADRVELLKELKKLGAEIGAISPGQTKITRALLDQLARYFDGGLEQFDV
;
A
#
# COMPACT_ATOMS: atom_id res chain seq x y z
N MET A 1 3.92 -16.24 -5.95
CA MET A 1 3.33 -16.12 -6.06
C MET A 1 2.85 -15.78 -6.18
N THR A 2 2.59 -15.70 -6.12
CA THR A 2 1.93 -15.49 -6.03
C THR A 2 1.12 -15.24 -6.56
N GLN A 3 0.61 -15.45 -6.92
CA GLN A 3 -0.18 -15.29 -7.49
C GLN A 3 -1.06 -14.66 -6.99
N LEU A 4 -1.35 -14.01 -7.31
CA LEU A 4 -2.25 -13.45 -6.82
C LEU A 4 -3.25 -14.21 -6.70
N GLY A 5 -3.17 -15.15 -6.52
CA GLY A 5 -4.09 -15.90 -6.18
C GLY A 5 -5.29 -15.94 -6.68
N PHE A 6 -5.38 -15.93 -7.51
CA PHE A 6 -6.51 -15.93 -7.92
C PHE A 6 -7.06 -16.98 -8.28
N ASP A 7 -6.70 -17.82 -8.20
CA ASP A 7 -7.21 -18.86 -8.58
C ASP A 7 -8.14 -19.14 -7.90
N LEU A 8 -8.35 -18.88 -7.31
CA LEU A 8 -9.14 -19.05 -6.69
C LEU A 8 -9.93 -19.96 -6.58
N GLY A 9 -9.91 -20.60 -6.69
CA GLY A 9 -10.64 -21.63 -6.38
C GLY A 9 -11.47 -21.31 -5.29
N PRO A 10 -12.01 -22.26 -4.71
CA PRO A 10 -12.90 -22.00 -3.66
C PRO A 10 -12.22 -21.57 -2.48
N GLU A 11 -11.00 -21.65 -2.46
CA GLU A 11 -10.32 -21.32 -1.41
C GLU A 11 -10.33 -19.96 -1.15
N PRO A 12 -10.40 -19.54 -0.10
CA PRO A 12 -10.44 -18.23 0.24
C PRO A 12 -9.13 -17.74 0.04
N LEU A 13 -9.08 -16.56 -0.22
CA LEU A 13 -7.92 -16.02 -0.44
C LEU A 13 -7.16 -15.82 0.68
N PRO A 14 -7.43 -16.12 1.71
CA PRO A 14 -6.71 -15.86 2.81
C PRO A 14 -5.43 -16.45 2.74
N GLN A 15 -5.33 -17.35 1.99
CA GLN A 15 -4.16 -17.89 1.94
C GLN A 15 -3.37 -16.88 1.42
N ILE A 16 -3.88 -15.86 1.09
CA ILE A 16 -3.24 -14.84 0.67
C ILE A 16 -2.96 -14.25 1.90
N GLU A 17 -1.97 -14.51 2.56
CA GLU A 17 -1.69 -13.93 3.73
C GLU A 17 -1.25 -12.56 3.57
N ALA A 18 -1.44 -11.71 4.49
CA ALA A 18 -0.98 -10.36 4.46
C ALA A 18 0.53 -10.39 4.32
N ALA A 19 1.06 -9.54 3.49
CA ALA A 19 2.50 -9.49 3.30
C ALA A 19 3.19 -9.03 4.56
N PHE A 20 2.52 -8.24 5.41
CA PHE A 20 3.10 -7.77 6.65
C PHE A 20 2.19 -8.15 7.78
N LYS A 21 2.68 -8.91 8.75
CA LYS A 21 1.84 -9.37 9.81
C LYS A 21 1.55 -8.31 10.85
N THR A 22 2.42 -7.35 10.98
CA THR A 22 2.22 -6.28 11.95
C THR A 22 2.66 -4.97 11.35
N ALA A 23 2.29 -3.89 11.98
CA ALA A 23 2.73 -2.57 11.55
C ALA A 23 4.24 -2.48 11.62
N HIS A 24 4.84 -3.12 12.62
CA HIS A 24 6.28 -3.08 12.76
C HIS A 24 6.97 -3.77 11.56
N ASP A 25 6.39 -4.84 11.05
CA ASP A 25 6.96 -5.53 9.90
C ASP A 25 6.96 -4.61 8.68
N PHE A 26 5.90 -3.85 8.49
CA PHE A 26 5.84 -2.92 7.39
C PHE A 26 6.87 -1.79 7.58
N ASP A 27 6.99 -1.29 8.79
CA ASP A 27 7.93 -0.21 9.07
C ASP A 27 9.34 -0.66 8.73
N ARG A 28 9.68 -1.89 9.10
CA ARG A 28 11.00 -2.41 8.81
C ARG A 28 11.22 -2.60 7.31
N ALA A 29 10.22 -3.09 6.62
CA ALA A 29 10.32 -3.29 5.18
C ALA A 29 10.52 -1.94 4.48
N LEU A 30 9.76 -0.93 4.87
CA LEU A 30 9.87 0.37 4.27
C LEU A 30 11.27 0.95 4.50
N SER A 31 11.79 0.80 5.70
CA SER A 31 13.13 1.27 6.00
C SER A 31 14.17 0.58 5.13
N THR A 32 14.00 -0.71 4.91
CA THR A 32 14.93 -1.46 4.09
C THR A 32 14.83 -1.01 2.63
N TRP A 33 13.63 -0.81 2.14
CA TRP A 33 13.45 -0.42 0.76
C TRP A 33 13.99 0.97 0.48
N MET A 34 13.76 1.89 1.40
CA MET A 34 14.12 3.28 1.16
C MET A 34 15.57 3.60 1.54
N GLY A 35 16.11 2.85 2.49
CA GLY A 35 17.42 3.18 3.01
C GLY A 35 17.39 4.48 3.78
N PRO A 36 18.51 5.06 4.05
CA PRO A 36 18.56 6.31 4.82
C PRO A 36 17.86 7.43 4.06
N GLN A 37 17.09 8.22 4.76
CA GLN A 37 16.37 9.32 4.17
C GLN A 37 16.67 10.58 4.97
N LYS A 38 16.60 11.72 4.30
CA LYS A 38 16.88 12.98 4.95
C LYS A 38 15.69 13.89 4.91
N GLY A 39 15.57 14.76 5.86
CA GLY A 39 14.54 15.76 5.86
C GLY A 39 13.26 15.30 6.52
N VAL A 40 12.28 16.16 6.46
CA VAL A 40 11.00 15.90 7.07
C VAL A 40 10.16 15.05 6.14
N SER A 41 9.42 14.11 6.69
CA SER A 41 8.58 13.26 5.88
C SER A 41 7.45 14.05 5.29
N LYS A 42 7.26 13.93 3.99
CA LYS A 42 6.16 14.57 3.31
C LYS A 42 5.17 13.56 2.78
N LEU A 43 5.58 12.33 2.70
CA LEU A 43 4.73 11.27 2.19
C LEU A 43 4.61 10.19 3.26
N PHE A 44 3.47 9.53 3.26
CA PHE A 44 3.21 8.48 4.24
C PHE A 44 2.72 7.22 3.54
N ALA A 45 3.35 6.11 3.84
CA ALA A 45 3.05 4.84 3.22
C ALA A 45 2.32 3.93 4.20
N HIS A 46 1.32 3.23 3.72
CA HIS A 46 0.51 2.36 4.57
C HIS A 46 0.12 1.12 3.79
N PRO A 47 0.25 -0.06 4.41
CA PRO A 47 -0.15 -1.29 3.73
C PRO A 47 -1.65 -1.50 3.85
N ILE A 48 -2.26 -2.00 2.80
CA ILE A 48 -3.69 -2.26 2.77
C ILE A 48 -3.90 -3.67 2.32
N ASN A 49 -4.54 -4.48 3.17
CA ASN A 49 -4.81 -5.86 2.81
C ASN A 49 -6.12 -5.93 2.06
N THR A 50 -6.10 -6.51 0.89
CA THR A 50 -7.31 -6.66 0.08
C THR A 50 -7.48 -8.13 -0.27
N PRO A 51 -8.65 -8.51 -0.76
CA PRO A 51 -8.85 -9.89 -1.20
C PRO A 51 -7.90 -10.31 -2.33
N LEU A 52 -7.30 -9.35 -3.01
CA LEU A 52 -6.39 -9.66 -4.10
C LEU A 52 -4.93 -9.62 -3.66
N GLY A 53 -4.66 -9.29 -2.43
CA GLY A 53 -3.29 -9.19 -1.91
C GLY A 53 -3.08 -7.91 -1.17
N THR A 54 -1.87 -7.74 -0.66
CA THR A 54 -1.53 -6.53 0.08
C THR A 54 -1.07 -5.45 -0.89
N MET A 55 -1.62 -4.27 -0.73
CA MET A 55 -1.20 -3.12 -1.51
C MET A 55 -0.51 -2.13 -0.60
N VAL A 56 0.26 -1.23 -1.17
CA VAL A 56 0.88 -0.16 -0.42
C VAL A 56 0.39 1.15 -1.02
N ALA A 57 -0.13 2.02 -0.18
CA ALA A 57 -0.60 3.32 -0.60
C ALA A 57 0.35 4.36 -0.08
N VAL A 58 0.70 5.34 -0.89
CA VAL A 58 1.54 6.44 -0.47
C VAL A 58 0.75 7.73 -0.70
N CYS A 59 0.51 8.45 0.37
CA CYS A 59 -0.34 9.64 0.34
C CYS A 59 0.34 10.80 1.03
N ASP A 60 -0.01 12.00 0.65
CA ASP A 60 0.33 13.16 1.47
C ASP A 60 -1.00 13.67 2.06
N ALA A 61 -1.02 14.87 2.57
CA ALA A 61 -2.22 15.39 3.21
C ALA A 61 -3.32 15.72 2.19
N ALA A 62 -2.97 15.81 0.94
CA ALA A 62 -3.90 16.27 -0.09
C ALA A 62 -4.25 15.23 -1.14
N GLN A 63 -3.40 14.26 -1.37
CA GLN A 63 -3.67 13.34 -2.48
C GLN A 63 -2.92 12.02 -2.36
N LEU A 64 -3.41 11.06 -3.13
CA LEU A 64 -2.79 9.76 -3.26
C LEU A 64 -1.72 9.87 -4.34
N HIS A 65 -0.52 9.39 -4.04
CA HIS A 65 0.58 9.40 -5.00
C HIS A 65 0.85 8.03 -5.60
N LEU A 66 0.56 6.97 -4.88
CA LEU A 66 0.89 5.64 -5.36
C LEU A 66 -0.02 4.61 -4.71
N LEU A 67 -0.48 3.65 -5.48
CA LEU A 67 -1.20 2.50 -4.95
C LEU A 67 -0.74 1.32 -5.78
N GLU A 68 0.00 0.41 -5.19
CA GLU A 68 0.55 -0.71 -5.93
C GLU A 68 0.61 -1.94 -5.04
N PHE A 69 0.59 -3.13 -5.63
CA PHE A 69 0.68 -4.36 -4.86
C PHE A 69 2.08 -4.50 -4.28
N ALA A 70 2.14 -5.02 -3.07
CA ALA A 70 3.40 -5.12 -2.34
C ALA A 70 4.39 -6.07 -2.98
N ASP A 71 3.91 -7.03 -3.77
CA ASP A 71 4.78 -8.00 -4.38
C ASP A 71 5.25 -7.61 -5.77
N ARG A 72 4.97 -6.38 -6.21
CA ARG A 72 5.42 -5.94 -7.50
C ARG A 72 6.74 -5.24 -7.41
N VAL A 73 7.61 -5.56 -8.35
CA VAL A 73 8.92 -4.93 -8.35
C VAL A 73 8.78 -3.45 -8.67
N GLU A 74 7.75 -3.07 -9.35
CA GLU A 74 7.50 -1.67 -9.65
C GLU A 74 7.33 -0.84 -8.39
N LEU A 75 6.88 -1.45 -7.31
CA LEU A 75 6.67 -0.72 -6.08
C LEU A 75 7.97 -0.07 -5.60
N LEU A 76 9.07 -0.80 -5.61
CA LEU A 76 10.31 -0.24 -5.15
C LEU A 76 10.77 0.90 -6.04
N LYS A 77 10.60 0.76 -7.33
CA LYS A 77 11.01 1.80 -8.24
C LYS A 77 10.21 3.05 -8.01
N GLU A 78 8.90 2.91 -7.82
CA GLU A 78 8.05 4.07 -7.63
C GLU A 78 8.31 4.72 -6.27
N LEU A 79 8.57 3.93 -5.24
CA LEU A 79 8.87 4.50 -3.93
C LEU A 79 10.15 5.31 -3.98
N LYS A 80 11.17 4.80 -4.65
CA LYS A 80 12.43 5.53 -4.73
C LYS A 80 12.27 6.80 -5.55
N LYS A 81 11.45 6.74 -6.59
CA LYS A 81 11.21 7.90 -7.40
C LYS A 81 10.49 8.98 -6.60
N LEU A 82 9.47 8.60 -5.85
CA LEU A 82 8.73 9.55 -5.03
C LEU A 82 9.64 10.14 -3.96
N GLY A 83 10.48 9.31 -3.36
CA GLY A 83 11.41 9.81 -2.34
C GLY A 83 12.38 10.83 -2.90
N ALA A 84 12.81 10.64 -4.13
CA ALA A 84 13.75 11.56 -4.75
C ALA A 84 13.05 12.83 -5.23
N GLU A 85 11.84 12.71 -5.71
CA GLU A 85 11.14 13.85 -6.29
C GLU A 85 10.38 14.71 -5.29
N ILE A 86 9.85 14.12 -4.27
CA ILE A 86 8.98 14.84 -3.35
C ILE A 86 9.61 14.95 -1.97
N GLY A 87 10.03 13.85 -1.40
CA GLY A 87 10.63 13.91 -0.07
C GLY A 87 10.54 12.58 0.66
N ALA A 88 10.97 12.58 1.89
CA ALA A 88 11.06 11.36 2.67
C ALA A 88 9.68 10.70 2.84
N ILE A 89 9.69 9.38 2.87
CA ILE A 89 8.47 8.59 3.03
C ILE A 89 8.56 7.88 4.37
N SER A 90 7.55 8.05 5.19
CA SER A 90 7.47 7.39 6.49
C SER A 90 6.24 6.53 6.57
N PRO A 91 6.20 5.55 7.46
CA PRO A 91 4.99 4.78 7.64
C PRO A 91 3.92 5.66 8.26
N GLY A 92 2.72 5.54 7.84
CA GLY A 92 1.62 6.28 8.45
C GLY A 92 0.42 6.45 7.56
N GLN A 93 -0.58 7.09 8.07
CA GLN A 93 -1.82 7.35 7.37
C GLN A 93 -2.13 8.83 7.39
N THR A 94 -2.69 9.34 6.30
CA THR A 94 -3.24 10.68 6.27
C THR A 94 -4.74 10.53 6.10
N LYS A 95 -5.47 11.63 6.04
CA LYS A 95 -6.91 11.53 5.81
C LYS A 95 -7.18 10.94 4.44
N ILE A 96 -6.26 11.10 3.50
CA ILE A 96 -6.42 10.52 2.16
C ILE A 96 -6.30 9.00 2.25
N THR A 97 -5.37 8.50 3.05
CA THR A 97 -5.24 7.06 3.24
C THR A 97 -6.51 6.49 3.82
N ARG A 98 -7.09 7.18 4.81
CA ARG A 98 -8.30 6.68 5.44
C ARG A 98 -9.49 6.69 4.49
N ALA A 99 -9.58 7.71 3.63
CA ALA A 99 -10.63 7.75 2.63
C ALA A 99 -10.45 6.61 1.64
N LEU A 100 -9.21 6.32 1.25
CA LEU A 100 -8.93 5.24 0.34
C LEU A 100 -9.30 3.89 0.97
N LEU A 101 -8.96 3.69 2.24
CA LEU A 101 -9.30 2.45 2.92
C LEU A 101 -10.81 2.23 2.91
N ASP A 102 -11.56 3.29 3.16
CA ASP A 102 -13.00 3.19 3.19
C ASP A 102 -13.54 2.85 1.80
N GLN A 103 -13.03 3.47 0.78
CA GLN A 103 -13.49 3.21 -0.58
C GLN A 103 -13.12 1.81 -1.04
N LEU A 104 -11.94 1.34 -0.69
CA LEU A 104 -11.53 -0.01 -1.07
C LEU A 104 -12.40 -1.05 -0.36
N ALA A 105 -12.72 -0.81 0.92
CA ALA A 105 -13.57 -1.72 1.65
C ALA A 105 -14.93 -1.83 0.98
N ARG A 106 -15.49 -0.70 0.56
CA ARG A 106 -16.79 -0.73 -0.09
C ARG A 106 -16.71 -1.36 -1.48
N TYR A 107 -15.61 -1.13 -2.17
CA TYR A 107 -15.44 -1.70 -3.49
C TYR A 107 -15.41 -3.22 -3.42
N PHE A 108 -14.64 -3.76 -2.47
CA PHE A 108 -14.53 -5.20 -2.35
C PHE A 108 -15.79 -5.83 -1.74
N ASP A 109 -16.65 -5.02 -1.15
CA ASP A 109 -17.91 -5.54 -0.69
C ASP A 109 -18.97 -5.42 -1.78
N GLY A 110 -18.59 -4.90 -2.95
CA GLY A 110 -19.56 -4.74 -4.01
C GLY A 110 -20.35 -3.46 -3.95
N GLY A 111 -19.97 -2.55 -3.05
CA GLY A 111 -20.73 -1.33 -2.91
C GLY A 111 -20.27 -0.20 -3.79
N LEU A 112 -19.11 -0.33 -4.42
CA LEU A 112 -18.64 0.69 -5.31
C LEU A 112 -18.12 0.01 -6.54
N GLU A 113 -18.28 0.64 -7.68
CA GLU A 113 -17.77 0.03 -8.88
C GLU A 113 -16.56 0.76 -9.39
N GLN A 114 -16.21 1.87 -8.86
CA GLN A 114 -14.98 2.53 -9.26
C GLN A 114 -14.51 3.37 -8.12
N PHE A 115 -13.21 3.69 -8.10
CA PHE A 115 -12.66 4.47 -7.04
C PHE A 115 -12.81 5.93 -7.32
N ASP A 116 -12.92 6.70 -6.27
CA ASP A 116 -13.08 8.09 -6.41
C ASP A 116 -12.18 8.73 -5.37
N VAL A 117 -10.92 8.56 -5.50
CA VAL A 117 -9.98 9.03 -4.49
C VAL A 117 -9.22 10.26 -4.92
#